data_82dfd0004ea1f311d535b7bad44f3c42
#
_entry.id   82dfd0004ea1f311d535b7bad44f3c42
#
_cell.length_a   1.000
_cell.length_b   1.000
_cell.length_c   1.000
_cell.angle_alpha   90.00
_cell.angle_beta   90.00
_cell.angle_gamma   90.00
#
_symmetry.space_group_name_H-M   'P 1'
#
loop_
_entity.id
_entity.type
_entity.pdbx_description
1 polymer ?
#
loop_
_entity_poly.entity_id
_entity_poly.type
_entity_poly.pdbx_seq_one_letter_code
_entity_poly.pdbx_strand_id
1 'polypeptide(L)'
;MKIGRLAENIWKRSVRKNIKSASIQTVGIRMSTIPFSSRMGAVAIYDIVNSTCLLASEIEGVVLSLFVDGRCSEDYVQHIVKDADETARKIAVGITGFDVHVIQGLKKPFITGYAITKSDARPQKPMVDEDIVIIGSIAKAGTAIIAEDKCDELLTRFSESYINKAKAVIDDLSVQKALEIIDGYNISYLKALSEGGVNGALWEMADTGKKGLTVNLRDIPIMQETVEVCNYFDINPYELLSSGAIIVTTSSGDELAEACLSRGIDAAVIGKITGSNDKLIINEDEKRFLTVPETDGIYEIT
;
A
#
# COMPACT_ATOMS: atom_id res chain seq x y z
N MET A 1 -16.26 -15.49 1.03
CA MET A 1 -15.03 -14.74 0.76
C MET A 1 -15.35 -13.29 1.02
N LYS A 2 -14.54 -12.60 1.81
CA LYS A 2 -14.69 -11.16 2.06
C LYS A 2 -14.22 -10.33 0.86
N ILE A 3 -14.64 -9.09 0.79
CA ILE A 3 -14.26 -8.15 -0.28
C ILE A 3 -12.78 -7.83 -0.12
N GLY A 4 -12.07 -7.76 -1.25
CA GLY A 4 -10.65 -7.45 -1.29
C GLY A 4 -9.78 -8.60 -1.81
N ARG A 5 -8.47 -8.47 -1.66
CA ARG A 5 -7.51 -9.48 -2.11
C ARG A 5 -7.63 -10.76 -1.29
N LEU A 6 -7.77 -11.89 -1.95
CA LEU A 6 -7.74 -13.19 -1.27
C LEU A 6 -6.39 -13.41 -0.59
N ALA A 7 -6.39 -13.87 0.66
CA ALA A 7 -5.18 -14.11 1.41
C ALA A 7 -4.18 -14.98 0.63
N GLU A 8 -2.91 -14.59 0.66
CA GLU A 8 -1.87 -15.12 -0.22
C GLU A 8 -1.69 -16.65 -0.08
N ASN A 9 -1.80 -17.16 1.14
CA ASN A 9 -1.73 -18.59 1.42
C ASN A 9 -2.85 -19.41 0.75
N ILE A 10 -4.03 -18.83 0.54
CA ILE A 10 -5.19 -19.50 -0.07
C ILE A 10 -5.00 -19.58 -1.58
N TRP A 11 -4.76 -18.44 -2.25
CA TRP A 11 -4.63 -18.47 -3.71
C TRP A 11 -3.33 -19.14 -4.18
N LYS A 12 -2.20 -18.93 -3.49
CA LYS A 12 -0.95 -19.63 -3.81
C LYS A 12 -1.08 -21.15 -3.72
N ARG A 13 -1.83 -21.67 -2.73
CA ARG A 13 -2.12 -23.11 -2.63
C ARG A 13 -2.90 -23.60 -3.85
N SER A 14 -3.94 -22.87 -4.26
CA SER A 14 -4.77 -23.21 -5.41
C SER A 14 -3.97 -23.18 -6.72
N VAL A 15 -3.15 -22.14 -6.92
CA VAL A 15 -2.28 -22.00 -8.09
C VAL A 15 -1.25 -23.13 -8.15
N ARG A 16 -0.50 -23.38 -7.09
CA ARG A 16 0.52 -24.44 -7.04
C ARG A 16 -0.06 -25.86 -7.29
N LYS A 17 -1.30 -26.08 -6.85
CA LYS A 17 -1.96 -27.38 -7.05
C LYS A 17 -2.36 -27.62 -8.50
N ASN A 18 -2.75 -26.57 -9.22
CA ASN A 18 -3.43 -26.70 -10.51
C ASN A 18 -2.61 -26.20 -11.71
N ILE A 19 -1.63 -25.33 -11.52
CA ILE A 19 -0.79 -24.81 -12.61
C ILE A 19 0.59 -25.49 -12.54
N LYS A 20 0.81 -26.47 -13.42
CA LYS A 20 2.05 -27.25 -13.50
C LYS A 20 3.02 -26.77 -14.58
N SER A 21 2.58 -25.90 -15.46
CA SER A 21 3.31 -25.47 -16.68
C SER A 21 4.02 -24.13 -16.57
N ALA A 22 4.04 -23.52 -15.39
CA ALA A 22 4.66 -22.20 -15.22
C ALA A 22 6.16 -22.31 -14.97
N SER A 23 6.96 -22.42 -16.03
CA SER A 23 8.29 -21.83 -16.04
C SER A 23 8.14 -20.32 -16.33
N ILE A 24 7.54 -19.57 -15.44
CA ILE A 24 7.56 -18.12 -15.53
C ILE A 24 8.96 -17.72 -15.05
N GLN A 25 9.85 -17.44 -15.99
CA GLN A 25 10.98 -16.56 -15.69
C GLN A 25 10.37 -15.29 -15.13
N THR A 26 10.81 -14.91 -13.96
CA THR A 26 10.17 -13.91 -13.12
C THR A 26 10.24 -12.55 -13.78
N VAL A 27 9.26 -12.25 -14.59
CA VAL A 27 8.88 -10.87 -14.81
C VAL A 27 8.26 -10.46 -13.47
N GLY A 28 8.78 -9.45 -12.81
CA GLY A 28 8.24 -8.97 -11.55
C GLY A 28 6.83 -8.46 -11.79
N ILE A 29 5.86 -9.34 -11.65
CA ILE A 29 4.44 -8.99 -11.80
C ILE A 29 3.92 -8.69 -10.41
N ARG A 30 3.60 -7.43 -10.18
CA ARG A 30 2.79 -7.07 -9.04
C ARG A 30 1.44 -6.59 -9.55
N MET A 31 0.41 -7.24 -9.08
CA MET A 31 -0.98 -6.83 -9.31
C MET A 31 -1.44 -6.00 -8.12
N SER A 32 -2.07 -4.88 -8.43
CA SER A 32 -2.86 -4.10 -7.50
C SER A 32 -4.32 -4.10 -7.96
N THR A 33 -5.24 -4.19 -7.02
CA THR A 33 -6.68 -4.01 -7.27
C THR A 33 -7.13 -2.86 -6.40
N ILE A 34 -7.51 -1.76 -7.04
CA ILE A 34 -7.96 -0.55 -6.35
C ILE A 34 -9.48 -0.44 -6.49
N PRO A 35 -10.20 -0.24 -5.36
CA PRO A 35 -11.64 -0.08 -5.38
C PRO A 35 -12.08 1.22 -6.04
N PHE A 36 -13.38 1.32 -6.27
CA PHE A 36 -13.99 2.51 -6.84
C PHE A 36 -13.60 3.79 -6.10
N SER A 37 -13.08 4.73 -6.85
CA SER A 37 -12.81 6.12 -6.45
C SER A 37 -12.58 6.95 -7.71
N SER A 38 -12.79 8.26 -7.64
CA SER A 38 -12.43 9.20 -8.71
C SER A 38 -10.91 9.28 -8.95
N ARG A 39 -10.10 8.88 -7.96
CA ARG A 39 -8.63 8.88 -8.00
C ARG A 39 -8.01 7.48 -8.10
N MET A 40 -8.82 6.48 -8.49
CA MET A 40 -8.35 5.08 -8.56
C MET A 40 -7.22 4.88 -9.59
N GLY A 41 -7.17 5.69 -10.63
CA GLY A 41 -6.10 5.65 -11.64
C GLY A 41 -4.73 6.00 -11.03
N ALA A 42 -4.68 7.10 -10.28
CA ALA A 42 -3.46 7.53 -9.59
C ALA A 42 -2.99 6.52 -8.56
N VAL A 43 -3.90 6.05 -7.72
CA VAL A 43 -3.56 5.07 -6.65
C VAL A 43 -3.06 3.76 -7.26
N ALA A 44 -3.67 3.27 -8.35
CA ALA A 44 -3.22 2.07 -9.04
C ALA A 44 -1.78 2.19 -9.55
N ILE A 45 -1.44 3.31 -10.18
CA ILE A 45 -0.07 3.59 -10.66
C ILE A 45 0.91 3.61 -9.48
N TYR A 46 0.62 4.38 -8.42
CA TYR A 46 1.50 4.44 -7.26
C TYR A 46 1.66 3.06 -6.60
N ASP A 47 0.58 2.32 -6.37
CA ASP A 47 0.64 1.03 -5.70
C ASP A 47 1.46 -0.01 -6.48
N ILE A 48 1.27 -0.06 -7.80
CA ILE A 48 2.02 -0.95 -8.69
C ILE A 48 3.50 -0.56 -8.72
N VAL A 49 3.80 0.72 -8.95
CA VAL A 49 5.17 1.21 -9.10
C VAL A 49 5.93 1.11 -7.78
N ASN A 50 5.37 1.59 -6.67
CA ASN A 50 6.00 1.51 -5.36
C ASN A 50 6.35 0.07 -4.99
N SER A 51 5.43 -0.83 -5.23
CA SER A 51 5.62 -2.24 -4.91
C SER A 51 6.64 -2.93 -5.80
N THR A 52 6.78 -2.45 -7.04
CA THR A 52 7.70 -3.03 -8.01
C THR A 52 9.11 -2.47 -7.85
N CYS A 53 9.26 -1.16 -7.70
CA CYS A 53 10.57 -0.52 -7.58
C CYS A 53 11.34 -0.94 -6.31
N LEU A 54 10.63 -1.43 -5.28
CA LEU A 54 11.27 -2.04 -4.11
C LEU A 54 11.90 -3.40 -4.40
N LEU A 55 11.44 -4.08 -5.44
CA LEU A 55 11.86 -5.45 -5.76
C LEU A 55 12.73 -5.53 -7.03
N ALA A 56 12.72 -4.48 -7.84
CA ALA A 56 13.37 -4.47 -9.15
C ALA A 56 14.03 -3.13 -9.42
N SER A 57 15.17 -3.17 -10.12
CA SER A 57 15.96 -1.99 -10.44
C SER A 57 15.36 -1.12 -11.56
N GLU A 58 14.54 -1.71 -12.44
CA GLU A 58 14.03 -1.01 -13.62
C GLU A 58 12.60 -1.47 -13.95
N ILE A 59 11.70 -0.51 -14.17
CA ILE A 59 10.34 -0.73 -14.63
C ILE A 59 10.29 -0.38 -16.12
N GLU A 60 10.00 -1.36 -16.97
CA GLU A 60 9.86 -1.17 -18.43
C GLU A 60 8.52 -0.54 -18.79
N GLY A 61 7.50 -0.78 -17.98
CA GLY A 61 6.17 -0.20 -18.16
C GLY A 61 5.12 -0.81 -17.24
N VAL A 62 3.94 -0.20 -17.25
CA VAL A 62 2.77 -0.63 -16.50
C VAL A 62 1.64 -0.99 -17.45
N VAL A 63 0.93 -2.06 -17.15
CA VAL A 63 -0.29 -2.48 -17.86
C VAL A 63 -1.46 -2.40 -16.88
N LEU A 64 -2.55 -1.78 -17.30
CA LEU A 64 -3.75 -1.57 -16.51
C LEU A 64 -4.98 -2.16 -17.20
N SER A 65 -5.92 -2.62 -16.42
CA SER A 65 -7.25 -3.05 -16.88
C SER A 65 -8.32 -2.44 -15.97
N LEU A 66 -9.19 -1.62 -16.55
CA LEU A 66 -10.32 -1.00 -15.88
C LEU A 66 -11.58 -1.80 -16.16
N PHE A 67 -12.31 -2.15 -15.11
CA PHE A 67 -13.56 -2.88 -15.16
C PHE A 67 -14.71 -1.98 -14.73
N VAL A 68 -15.70 -1.81 -15.60
CA VAL A 68 -16.85 -0.93 -15.38
C VAL A 68 -18.16 -1.63 -15.66
N ASP A 69 -19.25 -1.13 -15.08
CA ASP A 69 -20.63 -1.54 -15.48
C ASP A 69 -21.05 -0.82 -16.76
N GLY A 70 -21.94 -1.44 -17.54
CA GLY A 70 -22.44 -0.86 -18.79
C GLY A 70 -23.20 0.48 -18.63
N ARG A 71 -23.48 0.92 -17.42
CA ARG A 71 -24.10 2.22 -17.09
C ARG A 71 -23.07 3.32 -16.81
N CYS A 72 -21.77 2.98 -16.74
CA CYS A 72 -20.72 3.97 -16.57
C CYS A 72 -20.68 4.91 -17.77
N SER A 73 -20.49 6.21 -17.52
CA SER A 73 -20.34 7.19 -18.58
C SER A 73 -18.93 7.10 -19.21
N GLU A 74 -18.83 7.51 -20.47
CA GLU A 74 -17.55 7.62 -21.16
C GLU A 74 -16.63 8.65 -20.47
N ASP A 75 -17.20 9.76 -19.98
CA ASP A 75 -16.47 10.79 -19.24
C ASP A 75 -15.80 10.25 -17.99
N TYR A 76 -16.46 9.33 -17.27
CA TYR A 76 -15.87 8.67 -16.10
C TYR A 76 -14.65 7.82 -16.50
N VAL A 77 -14.78 7.02 -17.57
CA VAL A 77 -13.66 6.20 -18.08
C VAL A 77 -12.50 7.10 -18.50
N GLN A 78 -12.78 8.18 -19.26
CA GLN A 78 -11.76 9.14 -19.66
C GLN A 78 -11.05 9.79 -18.47
N HIS A 79 -11.81 10.14 -17.44
CA HIS A 79 -11.26 10.70 -16.20
C HIS A 79 -10.24 9.75 -15.53
N ILE A 80 -10.60 8.47 -15.35
CA ILE A 80 -9.71 7.47 -14.72
C ILE A 80 -8.46 7.22 -15.58
N VAL A 81 -8.61 7.11 -16.90
CA VAL A 81 -7.47 6.94 -17.81
C VAL A 81 -6.52 8.14 -17.74
N LYS A 82 -7.07 9.36 -17.69
CA LYS A 82 -6.29 10.59 -17.58
C LYS A 82 -5.57 10.68 -16.23
N ASP A 83 -6.25 10.38 -15.14
CA ASP A 83 -5.68 10.36 -13.78
C ASP A 83 -4.48 9.38 -13.68
N ALA A 84 -4.60 8.19 -14.29
CA ALA A 84 -3.51 7.23 -14.38
C ALA A 84 -2.33 7.74 -15.22
N ASP A 85 -2.59 8.31 -16.39
CA ASP A 85 -1.57 8.80 -17.31
C ASP A 85 -0.80 10.01 -16.74
N GLU A 86 -1.51 10.97 -16.13
CA GLU A 86 -0.89 12.13 -15.47
C GLU A 86 0.01 11.69 -14.31
N THR A 87 -0.45 10.71 -13.53
CA THR A 87 0.34 10.16 -12.42
C THR A 87 1.57 9.40 -12.93
N ALA A 88 1.42 8.56 -13.95
CA ALA A 88 2.53 7.81 -14.54
C ALA A 88 3.61 8.75 -15.09
N ARG A 89 3.22 9.82 -15.76
CA ARG A 89 4.15 10.85 -16.25
C ARG A 89 4.86 11.58 -15.11
N LYS A 90 4.15 11.90 -14.01
CA LYS A 90 4.70 12.58 -12.84
C LYS A 90 5.86 11.78 -12.21
N ILE A 91 5.78 10.45 -12.23
CA ILE A 91 6.81 9.55 -11.67
C ILE A 91 7.69 8.91 -12.74
N ALA A 92 7.66 9.42 -13.97
CA ALA A 92 8.48 9.00 -15.10
C ALA A 92 8.35 7.49 -15.46
N VAL A 93 7.14 6.94 -15.38
CA VAL A 93 6.83 5.54 -15.77
C VAL A 93 5.89 5.53 -16.96
N GLY A 94 6.15 4.65 -17.93
CA GLY A 94 5.30 4.49 -19.11
C GLY A 94 4.12 3.54 -18.85
N ILE A 95 2.92 3.91 -19.33
CA ILE A 95 1.81 2.96 -19.47
C ILE A 95 1.95 2.30 -20.83
N THR A 96 2.23 0.99 -20.85
CA THR A 96 2.47 0.21 -22.08
C THR A 96 1.24 -0.54 -22.56
N GLY A 97 0.20 -0.64 -21.73
CA GLY A 97 -1.09 -1.20 -22.09
C GLY A 97 -2.19 -0.70 -21.15
N PHE A 98 -3.37 -0.44 -21.73
CA PHE A 98 -4.56 -0.07 -20.98
C PHE A 98 -5.79 -0.65 -21.66
N ASP A 99 -6.52 -1.52 -20.94
CA ASP A 99 -7.74 -2.15 -21.41
C ASP A 99 -8.94 -1.70 -20.59
N VAL A 100 -10.11 -1.60 -21.21
CA VAL A 100 -11.37 -1.31 -20.52
C VAL A 100 -12.37 -2.43 -20.80
N HIS A 101 -12.88 -3.04 -19.74
CA HIS A 101 -13.82 -4.12 -19.80
C HIS A 101 -15.18 -3.72 -19.23
N VAL A 102 -16.24 -3.92 -20.01
CA VAL A 102 -17.61 -3.70 -19.55
C VAL A 102 -18.19 -5.01 -19.05
N ILE A 103 -18.54 -5.06 -17.75
CA ILE A 103 -19.08 -6.24 -17.09
C ILE A 103 -20.51 -5.94 -16.62
N GLN A 104 -21.48 -6.63 -17.18
CA GLN A 104 -22.87 -6.46 -16.79
C GLN A 104 -23.11 -6.85 -15.33
N GLY A 105 -23.70 -5.94 -14.56
CA GLY A 105 -24.05 -6.15 -13.17
C GLY A 105 -22.89 -5.93 -12.19
N LEU A 106 -21.78 -5.38 -12.64
CA LEU A 106 -20.70 -4.93 -11.76
C LEU A 106 -21.23 -3.80 -10.88
N LYS A 107 -21.22 -3.99 -9.56
CA LYS A 107 -21.77 -3.01 -8.62
C LYS A 107 -20.94 -1.74 -8.54
N LYS A 108 -19.62 -1.90 -8.53
CA LYS A 108 -18.64 -0.80 -8.45
C LYS A 108 -17.49 -1.07 -9.42
N PRO A 109 -17.02 -0.07 -10.16
CA PRO A 109 -15.81 -0.18 -10.96
C PRO A 109 -14.60 -0.55 -10.11
N PHE A 110 -13.64 -1.21 -10.71
CA PHE A 110 -12.32 -1.40 -10.12
C PHE A 110 -11.25 -1.41 -11.23
N ILE A 111 -10.03 -1.07 -10.85
CA ILE A 111 -8.86 -1.12 -11.70
C ILE A 111 -7.87 -2.14 -11.16
N THR A 112 -7.25 -2.88 -12.03
CA THR A 112 -6.13 -3.76 -11.70
C THR A 112 -5.01 -3.58 -12.69
N GLY A 113 -3.79 -3.91 -12.28
CA GLY A 113 -2.65 -3.79 -13.18
C GLY A 113 -1.40 -4.47 -12.65
N TYR A 114 -0.37 -4.44 -13.47
CA TYR A 114 0.95 -4.99 -13.15
C TYR A 114 2.05 -4.19 -13.86
N ALA A 115 3.25 -4.22 -13.28
CA ALA A 115 4.44 -3.69 -13.93
C ALA A 115 5.23 -4.79 -14.64
N ILE A 116 5.86 -4.42 -15.74
CA ILE A 116 6.84 -5.23 -16.45
C ILE A 116 8.22 -4.74 -16.03
N THR A 117 9.08 -5.65 -15.55
CA THR A 117 10.40 -5.30 -15.03
C THR A 117 11.43 -6.37 -15.30
N LYS A 118 12.70 -5.98 -15.40
CA LYS A 118 13.84 -6.89 -15.30
C LYS A 118 14.14 -7.13 -13.84
N SER A 119 14.10 -8.37 -13.40
CA SER A 119 14.14 -8.73 -12.00
C SER A 119 15.56 -8.97 -11.48
N ASP A 120 15.91 -8.23 -10.41
CA ASP A 120 16.85 -8.69 -9.40
C ASP A 120 16.11 -8.64 -8.05
N ALA A 121 15.51 -9.76 -7.68
CA ALA A 121 14.72 -9.82 -6.45
C ALA A 121 15.62 -9.57 -5.22
N ARG A 122 15.29 -8.56 -4.45
CA ARG A 122 15.95 -8.28 -3.16
C ARG A 122 15.62 -9.36 -2.14
N PRO A 123 16.52 -9.69 -1.20
CA PRO A 123 16.23 -10.60 -0.10
C PRO A 123 14.99 -10.18 0.66
N GLN A 124 14.14 -11.13 1.01
CA GLN A 124 12.88 -10.88 1.72
C GLN A 124 12.81 -11.80 2.95
N LYS A 125 13.79 -11.69 3.86
CA LYS A 125 13.87 -12.53 5.04
C LYS A 125 14.22 -11.73 6.28
N PRO A 126 13.22 -11.25 7.04
CA PRO A 126 13.47 -10.52 8.28
C PRO A 126 14.25 -11.40 9.29
N MET A 127 15.21 -10.82 9.97
CA MET A 127 16.10 -11.50 10.93
C MET A 127 15.72 -11.13 12.36
N VAL A 128 16.01 -12.03 13.31
CA VAL A 128 15.78 -11.77 14.74
C VAL A 128 16.63 -10.60 15.21
N ASP A 129 16.11 -9.81 16.12
CA ASP A 129 16.67 -8.61 16.73
C ASP A 129 16.80 -7.39 15.80
N GLU A 130 16.41 -7.52 14.52
CA GLU A 130 16.31 -6.35 13.63
C GLU A 130 15.17 -5.42 14.03
N ASP A 131 15.43 -4.13 13.83
CA ASP A 131 14.44 -3.07 13.97
C ASP A 131 13.43 -3.14 12.82
N ILE A 132 12.17 -2.88 13.15
CA ILE A 132 11.10 -2.67 12.18
C ILE A 132 10.93 -1.16 12.02
N VAL A 133 11.17 -0.66 10.80
CA VAL A 133 11.05 0.76 10.48
C VAL A 133 9.92 0.99 9.50
N ILE A 134 9.06 1.96 9.77
CA ILE A 134 8.12 2.53 8.80
C ILE A 134 8.72 3.80 8.23
N ILE A 135 8.68 3.93 6.90
CA ILE A 135 9.11 5.11 6.16
C ILE A 135 7.90 5.65 5.39
N GLY A 136 7.55 6.89 5.61
CA GLY A 136 6.30 7.52 5.20
C GLY A 136 5.17 7.32 6.22
N SER A 137 4.18 8.21 6.22
CA SER A 137 3.00 8.08 7.08
C SER A 137 2.03 7.03 6.52
N ILE A 138 1.40 6.24 7.42
CA ILE A 138 0.42 5.20 7.03
C ILE A 138 -0.89 5.81 6.54
N ALA A 139 -1.70 5.00 5.86
CA ALA A 139 -3.07 5.30 5.43
C ALA A 139 -3.25 6.53 4.52
N LYS A 140 -2.18 7.06 3.94
CA LYS A 140 -2.22 8.26 3.06
C LYS A 140 -3.20 8.10 1.90
N ALA A 141 -3.11 6.99 1.16
CA ALA A 141 -3.96 6.75 0.00
C ALA A 141 -5.44 6.59 0.39
N GLY A 142 -5.72 5.83 1.45
CA GLY A 142 -7.08 5.68 1.96
C GLY A 142 -7.68 7.00 2.43
N THR A 143 -6.91 7.81 3.17
CA THR A 143 -7.32 9.15 3.61
C THR A 143 -7.67 10.06 2.43
N ALA A 144 -6.82 10.08 1.39
CA ALA A 144 -7.05 10.92 0.22
C ALA A 144 -8.30 10.49 -0.58
N ILE A 145 -8.50 9.18 -0.75
CA ILE A 145 -9.69 8.64 -1.41
C ILE A 145 -10.96 9.03 -0.62
N ILE A 146 -10.97 8.82 0.68
CA ILE A 146 -12.11 9.15 1.54
C ILE A 146 -12.39 10.66 1.51
N ALA A 147 -11.35 11.48 1.60
CA ALA A 147 -11.50 12.94 1.55
C ALA A 147 -12.06 13.43 0.21
N GLU A 148 -11.72 12.75 -0.91
CA GLU A 148 -12.25 13.05 -2.23
C GLU A 148 -13.70 12.60 -2.36
N ASP A 149 -13.97 11.33 -2.08
CA ASP A 149 -15.26 10.69 -2.37
C ASP A 149 -16.35 11.06 -1.34
N LYS A 150 -15.96 11.48 -0.12
CA LYS A 150 -16.84 11.89 0.98
C LYS A 150 -16.68 13.36 1.36
N CYS A 151 -16.26 14.20 0.42
CA CYS A 151 -16.00 15.61 0.62
C CYS A 151 -17.19 16.34 1.29
N ASP A 152 -18.40 16.15 0.77
CA ASP A 152 -19.61 16.81 1.26
C ASP A 152 -19.95 16.41 2.71
N GLU A 153 -19.72 15.15 3.08
CA GLU A 153 -19.92 14.67 4.44
C GLU A 153 -18.88 15.30 5.39
N LEU A 154 -17.60 15.33 4.99
CA LEU A 154 -16.52 15.93 5.78
C LEU A 154 -16.66 17.44 5.95
N LEU A 155 -17.22 18.17 4.97
CA LEU A 155 -17.52 19.60 5.06
C LEU A 155 -18.50 19.97 6.18
N THR A 156 -19.26 18.99 6.69
CA THR A 156 -20.14 19.20 7.86
C THR A 156 -19.35 19.44 9.16
N ARG A 157 -18.09 19.01 9.22
CA ARG A 157 -17.25 19.09 10.44
C ARG A 157 -15.93 19.83 10.23
N PHE A 158 -15.33 19.74 9.05
CA PHE A 158 -14.00 20.25 8.75
C PHE A 158 -14.08 21.42 7.75
N SER A 159 -13.10 22.31 7.79
CA SER A 159 -13.00 23.36 6.79
C SER A 159 -12.57 22.81 5.43
N GLU A 160 -12.97 23.49 4.35
CA GLU A 160 -12.55 23.14 2.99
C GLU A 160 -11.03 23.06 2.84
N SER A 161 -10.30 24.00 3.46
CA SER A 161 -8.83 24.00 3.46
C SER A 161 -8.24 22.76 4.11
N TYR A 162 -8.86 22.24 5.17
CA TYR A 162 -8.43 21.02 5.83
C TYR A 162 -8.66 19.78 4.95
N ILE A 163 -9.84 19.68 4.33
CA ILE A 163 -10.18 18.58 3.42
C ILE A 163 -9.27 18.62 2.20
N ASN A 164 -8.97 19.78 1.65
CA ASN A 164 -8.05 19.91 0.52
C ASN A 164 -6.63 19.46 0.85
N LYS A 165 -6.16 19.63 2.09
CA LYS A 165 -4.89 19.03 2.54
C LYS A 165 -4.95 17.50 2.54
N ALA A 166 -6.04 16.92 3.07
CA ALA A 166 -6.23 15.47 3.07
C ALA A 166 -6.28 14.89 1.64
N LYS A 167 -6.95 15.59 0.70
CA LYS A 167 -6.98 15.20 -0.72
C LYS A 167 -5.61 15.27 -1.37
N ALA A 168 -4.84 16.32 -1.10
CA ALA A 168 -3.56 16.58 -1.74
C ALA A 168 -2.49 15.52 -1.44
N VAL A 169 -2.63 14.73 -0.37
CA VAL A 169 -1.64 13.69 -0.03
C VAL A 169 -1.56 12.59 -1.09
N ILE A 170 -2.58 12.44 -1.94
CA ILE A 170 -2.55 11.48 -3.06
C ILE A 170 -1.43 11.80 -4.07
N ASP A 171 -1.02 13.06 -4.14
CA ASP A 171 0.03 13.51 -5.04
C ASP A 171 1.45 13.21 -4.54
N ASP A 172 1.60 12.72 -3.30
CA ASP A 172 2.86 12.39 -2.65
C ASP A 172 2.88 10.94 -2.13
N LEU A 173 2.46 10.00 -2.98
CA LEU A 173 2.48 8.58 -2.67
C LEU A 173 3.72 7.86 -3.24
N SER A 174 4.60 8.54 -3.97
CA SER A 174 5.81 7.92 -4.52
C SER A 174 6.83 7.62 -3.43
N VAL A 175 7.36 6.39 -3.42
CA VAL A 175 8.41 5.96 -2.48
C VAL A 175 9.83 6.07 -3.08
N GLN A 176 9.98 6.61 -4.29
CA GLN A 176 11.26 6.65 -4.99
C GLN A 176 12.35 7.38 -4.20
N LYS A 177 12.02 8.52 -3.56
CA LYS A 177 12.99 9.25 -2.72
C LYS A 177 13.45 8.44 -1.51
N ALA A 178 12.56 7.64 -0.93
CA ALA A 178 12.90 6.76 0.19
C ALA A 178 13.84 5.64 -0.25
N LEU A 179 13.71 5.13 -1.46
CA LEU A 179 14.58 4.09 -2.01
C LEU A 179 16.04 4.55 -2.14
N GLU A 180 16.28 5.79 -2.56
CA GLU A 180 17.63 6.36 -2.65
C GLU A 180 18.35 6.36 -1.30
N ILE A 181 17.59 6.48 -0.19
CA ILE A 181 18.12 6.41 1.16
C ILE A 181 18.35 4.97 1.56
N ILE A 182 17.36 4.12 1.36
CA ILE A 182 17.35 2.69 1.72
C ILE A 182 18.51 1.94 1.07
N ASP A 183 18.89 2.29 -0.16
CA ASP A 183 20.00 1.66 -0.89
C ASP A 183 21.36 1.81 -0.21
N GLY A 184 21.52 2.75 0.73
CA GLY A 184 22.70 2.93 1.57
C GLY A 184 22.75 2.02 2.81
N TYR A 185 21.72 1.21 3.06
CA TYR A 185 21.57 0.42 4.27
C TYR A 185 21.46 -1.09 3.98
N ASN A 186 21.84 -1.91 4.96
CA ASN A 186 21.63 -3.35 4.87
C ASN A 186 20.19 -3.69 5.28
N ILE A 187 19.35 -3.99 4.30
CA ILE A 187 17.92 -4.28 4.48
C ILE A 187 17.69 -5.76 4.27
N SER A 188 17.11 -6.43 5.26
CA SER A 188 16.78 -7.86 5.20
C SER A 188 15.36 -8.13 4.68
N TYR A 189 14.45 -7.19 4.89
CA TYR A 189 13.09 -7.22 4.40
C TYR A 189 12.63 -5.83 3.98
N LEU A 190 11.87 -5.76 2.90
CA LEU A 190 11.41 -4.51 2.31
C LEU A 190 10.07 -4.72 1.63
N LYS A 191 9.07 -3.91 1.96
CA LYS A 191 7.75 -3.98 1.35
C LYS A 191 7.06 -2.61 1.32
N ALA A 192 6.41 -2.26 0.19
CA ALA A 192 5.45 -1.18 0.16
C ALA A 192 4.18 -1.56 0.92
N LEU A 193 3.66 -0.64 1.71
CA LEU A 193 2.34 -0.80 2.27
C LEU A 193 1.30 -0.56 1.18
N SER A 194 0.18 -1.25 1.29
CA SER A 194 -0.96 -1.08 0.40
C SER A 194 -2.25 -1.53 1.11
N GLU A 195 -3.11 -2.31 0.45
CA GLU A 195 -4.34 -2.87 1.01
C GLU A 195 -4.08 -3.68 2.29
N GLY A 196 -4.94 -3.51 3.30
CA GLY A 196 -4.81 -4.09 4.63
C GLY A 196 -3.92 -3.28 5.57
N GLY A 197 -3.42 -2.14 5.10
CA GLY A 197 -2.65 -1.19 5.90
C GLY A 197 -1.36 -1.74 6.49
N VAL A 198 -0.92 -1.13 7.57
CA VAL A 198 0.29 -1.56 8.29
C VAL A 198 0.09 -2.91 9.01
N ASN A 199 -1.11 -3.19 9.51
CA ASN A 199 -1.40 -4.48 10.16
C ASN A 199 -1.24 -5.64 9.18
N GLY A 200 -1.72 -5.50 7.94
CA GLY A 200 -1.53 -6.49 6.88
C GLY A 200 -0.06 -6.70 6.53
N ALA A 201 0.70 -5.61 6.41
CA ALA A 201 2.13 -5.68 6.10
C ALA A 201 2.96 -6.33 7.22
N LEU A 202 2.69 -5.99 8.47
CA LEU A 202 3.32 -6.60 9.66
C LEU A 202 3.04 -8.11 9.73
N TRP A 203 1.81 -8.51 9.46
CA TRP A 203 1.46 -9.92 9.43
C TRP A 203 2.20 -10.68 8.34
N GLU A 204 2.20 -10.17 7.11
CA GLU A 204 2.90 -10.79 5.98
C GLU A 204 4.42 -10.87 6.21
N MET A 205 5.02 -9.83 6.80
CA MET A 205 6.44 -9.82 7.16
C MET A 205 6.78 -10.94 8.14
N ALA A 206 6.00 -11.06 9.21
CA ALA A 206 6.19 -12.10 10.22
C ALA A 206 5.97 -13.52 9.66
N ASP A 207 4.96 -13.69 8.79
CA ASP A 207 4.66 -14.98 8.14
C ASP A 207 5.76 -15.37 7.15
N THR A 208 6.28 -14.42 6.38
CA THR A 208 7.40 -14.62 5.45
C THR A 208 8.67 -15.06 6.18
N GLY A 209 8.99 -14.39 7.29
CA GLY A 209 10.14 -14.71 8.12
C GLY A 209 9.96 -15.94 9.01
N LYS A 210 8.72 -16.39 9.21
CA LYS A 210 8.35 -17.36 10.25
C LYS A 210 8.90 -16.93 11.61
N LYS A 211 8.67 -15.68 11.96
CA LYS A 211 9.15 -14.99 13.16
C LYS A 211 8.01 -14.28 13.86
N GLY A 212 8.22 -13.97 15.13
CA GLY A 212 7.39 -13.03 15.85
C GLY A 212 7.84 -11.59 15.67
N LEU A 213 7.06 -10.70 16.20
CA LEU A 213 7.37 -9.27 16.26
C LEU A 213 6.77 -8.64 17.50
N THR A 214 7.33 -7.51 17.89
CA THR A 214 6.75 -6.61 18.90
C THR A 214 6.76 -5.21 18.31
N VAL A 215 5.60 -4.58 18.24
CA VAL A 215 5.40 -3.26 17.64
C VAL A 215 4.65 -2.36 18.61
N ASN A 216 5.10 -1.12 18.75
CA ASN A 216 4.41 -0.07 19.49
C ASN A 216 3.60 0.81 18.52
N LEU A 217 2.28 0.85 18.70
CA LEU A 217 1.39 1.62 17.83
C LEU A 217 1.66 3.12 17.85
N ARG A 218 2.13 3.66 18.97
CA ARG A 218 2.39 5.09 19.10
C ARG A 218 3.55 5.60 18.27
N ASP A 219 4.47 4.70 17.94
CA ASP A 219 5.65 5.05 17.15
C ASP A 219 5.37 5.03 15.64
N ILE A 220 4.19 4.54 15.23
CA ILE A 220 3.83 4.47 13.81
C ILE A 220 3.52 5.88 13.26
N PRO A 221 4.24 6.36 12.24
CA PRO A 221 3.98 7.65 11.64
C PRO A 221 2.59 7.72 11.01
N ILE A 222 1.78 8.66 11.45
CA ILE A 222 0.42 8.90 10.97
C ILE A 222 0.13 10.39 10.90
N MET A 223 -0.54 10.83 9.85
CA MET A 223 -0.90 12.24 9.67
C MET A 223 -2.13 12.62 10.51
N GLN A 224 -2.19 13.89 10.92
CA GLN A 224 -3.37 14.42 11.62
C GLN A 224 -4.64 14.25 10.79
N GLU A 225 -4.57 14.52 9.49
CA GLU A 225 -5.67 14.39 8.56
C GLU A 225 -6.20 12.95 8.52
N THR A 226 -5.29 11.96 8.56
CA THR A 226 -5.66 10.55 8.63
C THR A 226 -6.41 10.23 9.92
N VAL A 227 -5.91 10.68 11.06
CA VAL A 227 -6.54 10.45 12.38
C VAL A 227 -7.96 11.02 12.39
N GLU A 228 -8.12 12.26 11.94
CA GLU A 228 -9.43 12.94 11.97
C GLU A 228 -10.43 12.32 10.98
N VAL A 229 -10.00 11.97 9.77
CA VAL A 229 -10.86 11.30 8.78
C VAL A 229 -11.28 9.92 9.27
N CYS A 230 -10.35 9.14 9.80
CA CYS A 230 -10.64 7.81 10.34
C CYS A 230 -11.57 7.88 11.55
N ASN A 231 -11.37 8.84 12.46
CA ASN A 231 -12.26 9.04 13.62
C ASN A 231 -13.68 9.47 13.19
N TYR A 232 -13.80 10.26 12.11
CA TYR A 232 -15.12 10.69 11.62
C TYR A 232 -15.95 9.53 11.09
N PHE A 233 -15.32 8.57 10.42
CA PHE A 233 -15.98 7.41 9.81
C PHE A 233 -15.88 6.13 10.63
N ASP A 234 -15.31 6.19 11.85
CA ASP A 234 -15.08 5.02 12.74
C ASP A 234 -14.27 3.90 12.06
N ILE A 235 -13.19 4.28 11.37
CA ILE A 235 -12.28 3.36 10.67
C ILE A 235 -11.00 3.16 11.45
N ASN A 236 -10.45 1.93 11.43
CA ASN A 236 -9.13 1.65 11.95
C ASN A 236 -8.03 2.11 10.97
N PRO A 237 -7.25 3.17 11.25
CA PRO A 237 -6.22 3.67 10.34
C PRO A 237 -5.09 2.67 10.08
N TYR A 238 -4.86 1.74 10.99
CA TYR A 238 -3.83 0.70 10.85
C TYR A 238 -4.20 -0.40 9.85
N GLU A 239 -5.46 -0.47 9.43
CA GLU A 239 -6.01 -1.42 8.45
C GLU A 239 -6.51 -0.72 7.18
N LEU A 240 -6.25 0.59 7.06
CA LEU A 240 -6.65 1.39 5.91
C LEU A 240 -5.53 1.43 4.86
N LEU A 241 -5.91 1.45 3.59
CA LEU A 241 -5.05 1.49 2.41
C LEU A 241 -3.89 2.49 2.57
N SER A 242 -2.67 1.97 2.65
CA SER A 242 -1.48 2.70 3.07
C SER A 242 -0.44 2.88 1.97
N SER A 243 -0.85 2.89 0.69
CA SER A 243 0.08 3.20 -0.41
C SER A 243 0.78 4.54 -0.18
N GLY A 244 2.09 4.59 -0.41
CA GLY A 244 2.95 5.74 -0.11
C GLY A 244 3.80 5.60 1.15
N ALA A 245 3.73 4.47 1.83
CA ALA A 245 4.63 4.12 2.92
C ALA A 245 5.32 2.77 2.69
N ILE A 246 6.44 2.54 3.37
CA ILE A 246 7.28 1.34 3.27
C ILE A 246 7.51 0.78 4.66
N ILE A 247 7.56 -0.54 4.77
CA ILE A 247 8.07 -1.25 5.95
C ILE A 247 9.37 -1.94 5.61
N VAL A 248 10.37 -1.79 6.44
CA VAL A 248 11.67 -2.44 6.30
C VAL A 248 12.12 -3.08 7.60
N THR A 249 13.05 -4.06 7.51
CA THR A 249 13.81 -4.55 8.67
C THR A 249 15.32 -4.37 8.43
N THR A 250 16.01 -3.87 9.45
CA THR A 250 17.44 -3.59 9.43
C THR A 250 18.01 -3.61 10.85
N SER A 251 19.33 -3.79 10.95
CA SER A 251 20.05 -3.63 12.22
C SER A 251 20.41 -2.15 12.53
N SER A 252 20.15 -1.22 11.60
CA SER A 252 20.46 0.21 11.71
C SER A 252 19.19 1.04 11.61
N GLY A 253 18.15 0.69 12.40
CA GLY A 253 16.84 1.30 12.31
C GLY A 253 16.83 2.79 12.65
N ASP A 254 17.51 3.19 13.72
CA ASP A 254 17.55 4.58 14.18
C ASP A 254 18.29 5.47 13.16
N GLU A 255 19.44 5.01 12.64
CA GLU A 255 20.21 5.75 11.63
C GLU A 255 19.43 5.90 10.32
N LEU A 256 18.71 4.86 9.91
CA LEU A 256 17.86 4.92 8.73
C LEU A 256 16.68 5.90 8.92
N ALA A 257 16.03 5.85 10.08
CA ALA A 257 14.93 6.77 10.40
C ALA A 257 15.42 8.23 10.41
N GLU A 258 16.55 8.52 11.04
CA GLU A 258 17.17 9.84 11.08
C GLU A 258 17.56 10.33 9.67
N ALA A 259 18.13 9.47 8.84
CA ALA A 259 18.45 9.79 7.45
C ALA A 259 17.22 10.15 6.62
N CYS A 260 16.09 9.47 6.83
CA CYS A 260 14.81 9.80 6.18
C CYS A 260 14.27 11.14 6.68
N LEU A 261 14.23 11.35 7.99
CA LEU A 261 13.77 12.60 8.60
C LEU A 261 14.58 13.81 8.14
N SER A 262 15.90 13.67 8.02
CA SER A 262 16.79 14.74 7.52
C SER A 262 16.50 15.17 6.08
N ARG A 263 15.81 14.31 5.30
CA ARG A 263 15.36 14.58 3.93
C ARG A 263 13.87 14.90 3.84
N GLY A 264 13.22 15.13 4.99
CA GLY A 264 11.81 15.50 5.07
C GLY A 264 10.85 14.34 4.80
N ILE A 265 11.29 13.10 5.00
CA ILE A 265 10.44 11.91 4.91
C ILE A 265 10.20 11.40 6.32
N ASP A 266 8.92 11.33 6.74
CA ASP A 266 8.57 10.74 8.03
C ASP A 266 9.08 9.31 8.11
N ALA A 267 9.73 8.97 9.21
CA ALA A 267 10.19 7.62 9.46
C ALA A 267 10.35 7.37 10.96
N ALA A 268 10.10 6.15 11.40
CA ALA A 268 10.30 5.75 12.79
C ALA A 268 10.59 4.25 12.92
N VAL A 269 11.40 3.91 13.92
CA VAL A 269 11.51 2.55 14.43
C VAL A 269 10.25 2.29 15.24
N ILE A 270 9.45 1.31 14.83
CA ILE A 270 8.17 1.00 15.44
C ILE A 270 8.21 -0.28 16.30
N GLY A 271 9.29 -1.02 16.26
CA GLY A 271 9.42 -2.28 16.98
C GLY A 271 10.57 -3.15 16.52
N LYS A 272 10.52 -4.44 16.87
CA LYS A 272 11.59 -5.41 16.57
C LYS A 272 11.03 -6.77 16.15
N ILE A 273 11.83 -7.47 15.34
CA ILE A 273 11.62 -8.88 15.01
C ILE A 273 12.09 -9.75 16.19
N THR A 274 11.26 -10.70 16.59
CA THR A 274 11.55 -11.59 17.73
C THR A 274 11.77 -13.05 17.28
N GLY A 275 12.48 -13.80 18.09
CA GLY A 275 12.71 -15.24 17.87
C GLY A 275 11.48 -16.13 18.16
N SER A 276 10.43 -15.58 18.78
CA SER A 276 9.17 -16.27 19.05
C SER A 276 8.29 -16.35 17.78
N ASN A 277 7.10 -16.93 17.92
CA ASN A 277 6.06 -16.86 16.89
C ASN A 277 4.99 -15.80 17.19
N ASP A 278 5.11 -15.13 18.34
CA ASP A 278 4.11 -14.18 18.80
C ASP A 278 4.23 -12.86 18.04
N LYS A 279 3.10 -12.36 17.58
CA LYS A 279 2.98 -11.07 16.91
C LYS A 279 2.28 -10.12 17.87
N LEU A 280 3.05 -9.34 18.59
CA LEU A 280 2.55 -8.51 19.67
C LEU A 280 2.46 -7.04 19.24
N ILE A 281 1.31 -6.47 19.53
CA ILE A 281 1.06 -5.02 19.40
C ILE A 281 0.96 -4.44 20.81
N ILE A 282 1.73 -3.40 21.05
CA ILE A 282 1.74 -2.64 22.30
C ILE A 282 1.07 -1.30 22.06
N ASN A 283 0.11 -0.97 22.91
CA ASN A 283 -0.49 0.36 22.98
C ASN A 283 -0.52 0.78 24.44
N GLU A 284 0.40 1.64 24.86
CA GLU A 284 0.64 1.98 26.26
C GLU A 284 0.95 0.74 27.10
N ASP A 285 0.10 0.45 28.09
CA ASP A 285 0.21 -0.72 28.97
C ASP A 285 -0.50 -1.96 28.41
N GLU A 286 -1.28 -1.81 27.35
CA GLU A 286 -2.00 -2.91 26.73
C GLU A 286 -1.13 -3.67 25.73
N LYS A 287 -1.16 -5.01 25.86
CA LYS A 287 -0.55 -5.93 24.90
C LYS A 287 -1.63 -6.80 24.27
N ARG A 288 -1.65 -6.83 22.95
CA ARG A 288 -2.57 -7.69 22.20
C ARG A 288 -1.84 -8.41 21.06
N PHE A 289 -2.42 -9.51 20.61
CA PHE A 289 -1.92 -10.16 19.40
C PHE A 289 -2.38 -9.39 18.16
N LEU A 290 -1.46 -9.25 17.20
CA LEU A 290 -1.80 -8.78 15.87
C LEU A 290 -2.73 -9.80 15.22
N THR A 291 -3.84 -9.33 14.68
CA THR A 291 -4.77 -10.13 13.87
C THR A 291 -4.59 -9.81 12.40
N VAL A 292 -4.86 -10.79 11.54
CA VAL A 292 -4.91 -10.55 10.09
C VAL A 292 -6.11 -9.66 9.81
N PRO A 293 -5.94 -8.52 9.12
CA PRO A 293 -7.09 -7.75 8.65
C PRO A 293 -7.99 -8.62 7.78
N GLU A 294 -9.28 -8.63 8.09
CA GLU A 294 -10.25 -9.41 7.32
C GLU A 294 -10.63 -8.73 6.01
N THR A 295 -10.59 -7.40 6.02
CA THR A 295 -10.84 -6.50 4.88
C THR A 295 -10.10 -5.18 5.14
N ASP A 296 -9.86 -4.40 4.08
CA ASP A 296 -9.35 -3.04 4.23
C ASP A 296 -10.49 -2.09 4.61
N GLY A 297 -10.21 -1.12 5.49
CA GLY A 297 -11.18 -0.12 5.93
C GLY A 297 -11.77 0.71 4.80
N ILE A 298 -11.10 0.83 3.66
CA ILE A 298 -11.60 1.56 2.49
C ILE A 298 -12.91 0.94 1.94
N TYR A 299 -13.09 -0.38 2.05
CA TYR A 299 -14.28 -1.07 1.57
C TYR A 299 -15.52 -0.89 2.47
N GLU A 300 -15.34 -0.36 3.67
CA GLU A 300 -16.43 -0.07 4.59
C GLU A 300 -17.14 1.25 4.21
N ILE A 301 -16.45 2.12 3.48
CA ILE A 301 -16.92 3.47 3.15
C ILE A 301 -17.24 3.66 1.67
N THR A 302 -16.51 3.00 0.80
CA THR A 302 -16.66 3.15 -0.67
C THR A 302 -17.74 2.29 -1.29
#